data_60d30e5e972185cbe946d403c67ce23f
#
_entry.id   60d30e5e972185cbe946d403c67ce23f
#
_cell.length_a   1.000
_cell.length_b   1.000
_cell.length_c   1.000
_cell.angle_alpha   90.00
_cell.angle_beta   90.00
_cell.angle_gamma   90.00
#
_symmetry.space_group_name_H-M   'P 1'
#
loop_
_entity.id
_entity.type
_entity.pdbx_description
1 polymer ?
#
loop_
_entity_poly.entity_id
_entity_poly.type
_entity_poly.pdbx_seq_one_letter_code
_entity_poly.pdbx_strand_id
1 'polypeptide(L)'
;MVDKDGFRSNVAIVISNGHGKLFWAKRLGQNAWQFPQGGVDKGESAEEALYRELYEEVGLESSDVKIIQRTKKWLRYHIPAQMQRKHSKPLCIGQKQKWFYLELTGEASKVHFDATGTPEFDGWEWVNYWYPINSVVSFKRNVYRNALLEFAPANARFEQQGRGV
;
A
#
# COMPACT_ATOMS: atom_id res chain seq x y z
N MET A 1 -13.67 -9.63 0.16
CA MET A 1 -14.87 -10.17 -0.46
C MET A 1 -15.01 -9.66 -1.89
N VAL A 2 -15.28 -10.54 -2.83
CA VAL A 2 -15.40 -10.17 -4.25
C VAL A 2 -16.78 -9.58 -4.49
N ASP A 3 -16.86 -8.42 -5.16
CA ASP A 3 -18.12 -7.78 -5.47
C ASP A 3 -18.77 -8.35 -6.74
N LYS A 4 -19.93 -7.83 -7.13
CA LYS A 4 -20.66 -8.29 -8.31
C LYS A 4 -19.90 -8.09 -9.62
N ASP A 5 -18.96 -7.16 -9.65
CA ASP A 5 -18.15 -6.86 -10.82
C ASP A 5 -16.85 -7.66 -10.87
N GLY A 6 -16.59 -8.50 -9.86
CA GLY A 6 -15.43 -9.38 -9.81
C GLY A 6 -14.21 -8.79 -9.11
N PHE A 7 -14.38 -7.67 -8.39
CA PHE A 7 -13.27 -7.02 -7.68
C PHE A 7 -13.30 -7.31 -6.18
N ARG A 8 -12.12 -7.61 -5.63
CA ARG A 8 -11.96 -7.82 -4.19
C ARG A 8 -11.58 -6.50 -3.53
N SER A 9 -12.23 -6.17 -2.42
CA SER A 9 -11.90 -4.99 -1.63
C SER A 9 -10.55 -5.14 -0.95
N ASN A 10 -9.74 -4.09 -1.03
CA ASN A 10 -8.34 -4.12 -0.62
C ASN A 10 -7.94 -2.72 -0.12
N VAL A 11 -6.93 -2.66 0.74
CA VAL A 11 -6.31 -1.39 1.14
C VAL A 11 -4.87 -1.38 0.68
N ALA A 12 -4.39 -0.21 0.25
CA ALA A 12 -3.00 -0.02 -0.13
C ALA A 12 -2.39 1.07 0.74
N ILE A 13 -1.15 0.90 1.13
CA ILE A 13 -0.51 1.70 2.17
C ILE A 13 0.72 2.39 1.62
N VAL A 14 0.69 3.73 1.61
CA VAL A 14 1.83 4.57 1.23
C VAL A 14 2.32 5.25 2.50
N ILE A 15 3.55 4.97 2.91
CA ILE A 15 4.13 5.52 4.13
C ILE A 15 5.22 6.52 3.76
N SER A 16 5.03 7.77 4.18
CA SER A 16 6.01 8.84 3.99
C SER A 16 6.94 8.94 5.20
N ASN A 17 8.21 9.28 4.95
CA ASN A 17 9.14 9.61 6.03
C ASN A 17 8.92 11.02 6.59
N GLY A 18 7.95 11.77 6.07
CA GLY A 18 7.68 13.16 6.47
C GLY A 18 8.54 14.18 5.73
N HIS A 19 9.39 13.74 4.80
CA HIS A 19 10.31 14.61 4.03
C HIS A 19 10.23 14.35 2.52
N GLY A 20 9.23 13.58 2.06
CA GLY A 20 8.99 13.35 0.64
C GLY A 20 9.40 11.98 0.12
N LYS A 21 10.03 11.15 0.94
CA LYS A 21 10.39 9.79 0.55
C LYS A 21 9.34 8.79 0.99
N LEU A 22 9.21 7.68 0.24
CA LEU A 22 8.19 6.67 0.48
C LEU A 22 8.82 5.32 0.83
N PHE A 23 8.14 4.60 1.72
CA PHE A 23 8.47 3.23 2.10
C PHE A 23 8.20 2.28 0.92
N TRP A 24 9.21 1.52 0.52
CA TRP A 24 9.15 0.63 -0.63
C TRP A 24 9.61 -0.76 -0.19
N ALA A 25 8.76 -1.77 -0.35
CA ALA A 25 8.97 -3.08 0.25
C ALA A 25 9.29 -4.14 -0.80
N LYS A 26 10.22 -5.02 -0.46
CA LYS A 26 10.64 -6.13 -1.32
C LYS A 26 9.90 -7.40 -0.89
N ARG A 27 9.25 -8.06 -1.84
CA ARG A 27 8.55 -9.31 -1.59
C ARG A 27 9.53 -10.42 -1.22
N LEU A 28 9.13 -11.25 -0.27
CA LEU A 28 9.95 -12.33 0.27
C LEU A 28 10.51 -13.22 -0.84
N GLY A 29 11.83 -13.32 -0.90
CA GLY A 29 12.52 -14.20 -1.83
C GLY A 29 12.42 -13.82 -3.30
N GLN A 30 11.91 -12.62 -3.63
CA GLN A 30 11.70 -12.19 -5.01
C GLN A 30 12.36 -10.84 -5.27
N ASN A 31 12.77 -10.61 -6.52
CA ASN A 31 13.19 -9.28 -6.94
C ASN A 31 11.95 -8.51 -7.44
N ALA A 32 11.00 -8.32 -6.54
CA ALA A 32 9.74 -7.64 -6.83
C ALA A 32 9.38 -6.75 -5.65
N TRP A 33 9.17 -5.48 -5.95
CA TRP A 33 8.93 -4.43 -4.95
C TRP A 33 7.55 -3.83 -5.10
N GLN A 34 6.92 -3.49 -3.99
CA GLN A 34 5.58 -2.92 -4.00
C GLN A 34 5.28 -2.16 -2.72
N PHE A 35 4.20 -1.38 -2.72
CA PHE A 35 3.60 -0.88 -1.48
C PHE A 35 2.89 -2.02 -0.76
N PRO A 36 2.88 -2.01 0.59
CA PRO A 36 2.05 -2.96 1.34
C PRO A 36 0.57 -2.82 0.94
N GLN A 37 -0.11 -3.94 0.84
CA GLN A 37 -1.54 -3.99 0.55
C GLN A 37 -2.14 -5.26 1.14
N GLY A 38 -3.43 -5.23 1.39
CA GLY A 38 -4.11 -6.42 1.88
C GLY A 38 -5.61 -6.32 1.79
N GLY A 39 -6.29 -7.47 1.90
CA GLY A 39 -7.73 -7.56 1.75
C GLY A 39 -8.49 -6.95 2.93
N VAL A 40 -9.67 -6.42 2.65
CA VAL A 40 -10.62 -5.97 3.68
C VAL A 40 -11.47 -7.17 4.06
N ASP A 41 -11.48 -7.54 5.32
CA ASP A 41 -12.26 -8.66 5.82
C ASP A 41 -13.74 -8.29 5.97
N LYS A 42 -14.60 -9.30 5.96
CA LYS A 42 -16.03 -9.09 6.12
C LYS A 42 -16.33 -8.36 7.43
N GLY A 43 -17.12 -7.27 7.35
CA GLY A 43 -17.47 -6.46 8.51
C GLY A 43 -16.41 -5.48 8.95
N GLU A 44 -15.28 -5.46 8.29
CA GLU A 44 -14.15 -4.57 8.58
C GLU A 44 -14.27 -3.30 7.73
N SER A 45 -14.01 -2.14 8.34
CA SER A 45 -13.88 -0.90 7.56
C SER A 45 -12.52 -0.88 6.87
N ALA A 46 -12.38 -0.01 5.86
CA ALA A 46 -11.09 0.18 5.20
C ALA A 46 -10.01 0.64 6.18
N GLU A 47 -10.34 1.53 7.11
CA GLU A 47 -9.38 2.01 8.10
C GLU A 47 -8.96 0.91 9.08
N GLU A 48 -9.90 0.06 9.50
CA GLU A 48 -9.58 -1.10 10.34
C GLU A 48 -8.65 -2.07 9.60
N ALA A 49 -8.93 -2.32 8.31
CA ALA A 49 -8.07 -3.15 7.47
C ALA A 49 -6.68 -2.54 7.32
N LEU A 50 -6.61 -1.22 7.17
CA LEU A 50 -5.33 -0.50 7.09
C LEU A 50 -4.44 -0.82 8.29
N TYR A 51 -4.96 -0.63 9.50
CA TYR A 51 -4.15 -0.81 10.71
C TYR A 51 -3.80 -2.28 10.94
N ARG A 52 -4.70 -3.20 10.62
CA ARG A 52 -4.42 -4.63 10.72
C ARG A 52 -3.31 -5.04 9.75
N GLU A 53 -3.42 -4.66 8.48
CA GLU A 53 -2.42 -5.00 7.47
C GLU A 53 -1.07 -4.31 7.75
N LEU A 54 -1.12 -3.07 8.23
CA LEU A 54 0.10 -2.35 8.60
C LEU A 54 0.88 -3.12 9.68
N TYR A 55 0.19 -3.61 10.67
CA TYR A 55 0.83 -4.41 11.72
C TYR A 55 1.30 -5.77 11.19
N GLU A 56 0.44 -6.48 10.47
CA GLU A 56 0.75 -7.82 9.99
C GLU A 56 1.93 -7.83 9.01
N GLU A 57 1.97 -6.87 8.09
CA GLU A 57 2.98 -6.86 7.02
C GLU A 57 4.22 -6.04 7.34
N VAL A 58 4.10 -4.99 8.13
CA VAL A 58 5.19 -4.02 8.35
C VAL A 58 5.60 -3.93 9.82
N GLY A 59 4.78 -4.43 10.74
CA GLY A 59 5.09 -4.42 12.16
C GLY A 59 4.82 -3.10 12.87
N LEU A 60 4.22 -2.13 12.17
CA LEU A 60 3.91 -0.83 12.75
C LEU A 60 2.49 -0.82 13.34
N GLU A 61 2.35 -0.12 14.45
CA GLU A 61 1.05 0.07 15.12
C GLU A 61 0.44 1.42 14.73
N SER A 62 -0.83 1.61 15.06
CA SER A 62 -1.54 2.85 14.75
C SER A 62 -0.87 4.07 15.38
N SER A 63 -0.22 3.90 16.54
CA SER A 63 0.52 4.98 17.23
C SER A 63 1.81 5.37 16.53
N ASP A 64 2.30 4.56 15.59
CA ASP A 64 3.54 4.83 14.86
C ASP A 64 3.33 5.67 13.61
N VAL A 65 2.08 5.90 13.22
CA VAL A 65 1.74 6.58 11.97
C VAL A 65 0.62 7.59 12.18
N LYS A 66 0.52 8.53 11.23
CA LYS A 66 -0.59 9.46 11.16
C LYS A 66 -1.18 9.40 9.75
N ILE A 67 -2.50 9.23 9.64
CA ILE A 67 -3.17 9.29 8.35
C ILE A 67 -3.19 10.73 7.89
N ILE A 68 -2.56 11.01 6.74
CA ILE A 68 -2.53 12.34 6.13
C ILE A 68 -3.67 12.50 5.14
N GLN A 69 -3.93 11.45 4.35
CA GLN A 69 -4.96 11.49 3.31
C GLN A 69 -5.37 10.08 2.94
N ARG A 70 -6.59 9.94 2.46
CA ARG A 70 -7.08 8.71 1.83
C ARG A 70 -7.67 9.06 0.47
N THR A 71 -7.68 8.12 -0.46
CA THR A 71 -8.31 8.36 -1.77
C THR A 71 -9.82 8.53 -1.60
N LYS A 72 -10.41 9.43 -2.39
CA LYS A 72 -11.84 9.69 -2.36
C LYS A 72 -12.65 8.52 -2.89
N LYS A 73 -12.10 7.81 -3.88
CA LYS A 73 -12.76 6.70 -4.58
C LYS A 73 -11.99 5.42 -4.41
N TRP A 74 -12.67 4.30 -4.68
CA TRP A 74 -12.02 3.01 -4.86
C TRP A 74 -11.28 3.04 -6.20
N LEU A 75 -9.98 2.72 -6.17
CA LEU A 75 -9.16 2.63 -7.38
C LEU A 75 -9.01 1.16 -7.75
N ARG A 76 -9.17 0.86 -9.04
CA ARG A 76 -9.18 -0.53 -9.50
C ARG A 76 -7.99 -0.87 -10.35
N TYR A 77 -7.55 -2.12 -10.26
CA TYR A 77 -6.66 -2.70 -11.25
C TYR A 77 -7.12 -4.13 -11.56
N HIS A 78 -6.85 -4.57 -12.79
CA HIS A 78 -7.17 -5.92 -13.23
C HIS A 78 -5.97 -6.83 -13.03
N ILE A 79 -6.23 -8.05 -12.56
CA ILE A 79 -5.21 -9.11 -12.49
C ILE A 79 -5.17 -9.76 -13.87
N PRO A 80 -3.98 -9.89 -14.51
CA PRO A 80 -3.88 -10.57 -15.79
C PRO A 80 -4.54 -11.96 -15.75
N ALA A 81 -5.23 -12.33 -16.85
CA ALA A 81 -6.02 -13.55 -16.89
C ALA A 81 -5.23 -14.80 -16.50
N GLN A 82 -3.96 -14.88 -16.92
CA GLN A 82 -3.10 -16.02 -16.62
C GLN A 82 -2.72 -16.11 -15.13
N MET A 83 -2.90 -15.04 -14.36
CA MET A 83 -2.60 -14.99 -12.92
C MET A 83 -3.85 -15.11 -12.06
N GLN A 84 -5.03 -15.17 -12.66
CA GLN A 84 -6.29 -15.33 -11.91
C GLN A 84 -6.45 -16.79 -11.48
N ARG A 85 -7.04 -16.99 -10.29
CA ARG A 85 -7.38 -18.31 -9.80
C ARG A 85 -8.67 -18.78 -10.48
N LYS A 86 -8.55 -19.58 -11.53
CA LYS A 86 -9.67 -20.00 -12.39
C LYS A 86 -10.74 -20.81 -11.66
N HIS A 87 -10.41 -21.43 -10.54
CA HIS A 87 -11.33 -22.28 -9.79
C HIS A 87 -11.96 -21.60 -8.57
N SER A 88 -11.60 -20.33 -8.30
CA SER A 88 -12.23 -19.60 -7.20
C SER A 88 -13.64 -19.18 -7.59
N LYS A 89 -14.57 -19.31 -6.66
CA LYS A 89 -15.97 -18.86 -6.82
C LYS A 89 -16.33 -17.92 -5.67
N PRO A 90 -16.74 -16.68 -5.94
CA PRO A 90 -16.80 -16.06 -7.26
C PRO A 90 -15.39 -15.77 -7.82
N LEU A 91 -15.29 -15.68 -9.15
CA LEU A 91 -14.03 -15.37 -9.83
C LEU A 91 -13.58 -13.94 -9.49
N CYS A 92 -12.35 -13.79 -9.04
CA CYS A 92 -11.74 -12.50 -8.78
C CYS A 92 -10.92 -12.07 -10.00
N ILE A 93 -11.31 -10.98 -10.65
CA ILE A 93 -10.63 -10.46 -11.83
C ILE A 93 -9.72 -9.27 -11.51
N GLY A 94 -9.81 -8.74 -10.30
CA GLY A 94 -9.00 -7.60 -9.90
C GLY A 94 -9.23 -7.19 -8.46
N GLN A 95 -8.59 -6.10 -8.09
CA GLN A 95 -8.74 -5.49 -6.77
C GLN A 95 -9.35 -4.11 -6.92
N LYS A 96 -10.20 -3.70 -5.97
CA LYS A 96 -10.58 -2.32 -5.79
C LYS A 96 -10.01 -1.85 -4.46
N GLN A 97 -9.30 -0.74 -4.49
CA GLN A 97 -8.46 -0.32 -3.37
C GLN A 97 -8.84 1.05 -2.84
N LYS A 98 -8.91 1.16 -1.51
CA LYS A 98 -8.76 2.45 -0.82
C LYS A 98 -7.29 2.61 -0.51
N TRP A 99 -6.71 3.72 -0.92
CA TRP A 99 -5.32 4.04 -0.68
C TRP A 99 -5.21 5.01 0.49
N PHE A 100 -4.22 4.78 1.33
CA PHE A 100 -3.95 5.63 2.49
C PHE A 100 -2.53 6.17 2.40
N TYR A 101 -2.40 7.48 2.60
CA TYR A 101 -1.11 8.17 2.66
C TYR A 101 -0.82 8.49 4.12
N LEU A 102 0.20 7.85 4.68
CA LEU A 102 0.55 7.92 6.09
C LEU A 102 1.88 8.65 6.26
N GLU A 103 2.03 9.35 7.37
CA GLU A 103 3.32 9.82 7.83
C GLU A 103 3.82 8.88 8.94
N LEU A 104 5.06 8.41 8.83
CA LEU A 104 5.70 7.67 9.91
C LEU A 104 6.11 8.68 11.00
N THR A 105 5.47 8.59 12.17
CA THR A 105 5.76 9.45 13.30
C THR A 105 6.58 8.74 14.39
N GLY A 106 6.60 7.41 14.34
CA GLY A 106 7.43 6.56 15.20
C GLY A 106 8.79 6.29 14.57
N GLU A 107 9.52 5.37 15.19
CA GLU A 107 10.87 5.02 14.77
C GLU A 107 10.83 4.02 13.61
N ALA A 108 11.60 4.29 12.55
CA ALA A 108 11.73 3.38 11.41
C ALA A 108 12.33 2.02 11.84
N SER A 109 13.07 1.99 12.91
CA SER A 109 13.65 0.75 13.45
C SER A 109 12.59 -0.24 13.96
N LYS A 110 11.36 0.20 14.15
CA LYS A 110 10.24 -0.69 14.53
C LYS A 110 9.74 -1.56 13.39
N VAL A 111 10.06 -1.21 12.14
CA VAL A 111 9.63 -2.01 10.98
C VAL A 111 10.17 -3.42 11.10
N HIS A 112 9.28 -4.40 11.03
CA HIS A 112 9.66 -5.81 10.99
C HIS A 112 8.59 -6.57 10.21
N PHE A 113 8.96 -7.74 9.68
CA PHE A 113 8.11 -8.49 8.76
C PHE A 113 7.62 -9.82 9.31
N ASP A 114 7.90 -10.12 10.57
CA ASP A 114 7.64 -11.42 11.17
C ASP A 114 6.49 -11.43 12.18
N ALA A 115 5.62 -10.43 12.12
CA ALA A 115 4.51 -10.31 13.07
C ALA A 115 3.53 -11.50 13.04
N THR A 116 3.35 -12.12 11.86
CA THR A 116 2.40 -13.22 11.68
C THR A 116 3.06 -14.59 11.57
N GLY A 117 4.39 -14.65 11.49
CA GLY A 117 5.11 -15.89 11.20
C GLY A 117 5.12 -16.28 9.72
N THR A 118 4.38 -15.58 8.87
CA THR A 118 4.36 -15.79 7.42
C THR A 118 4.64 -14.46 6.71
N PRO A 119 5.92 -14.02 6.70
CA PRO A 119 6.24 -12.69 6.16
C PRO A 119 5.96 -12.57 4.67
N GLU A 120 5.40 -11.41 4.27
CA GLU A 120 5.20 -11.05 2.86
C GLU A 120 6.45 -10.40 2.26
N PHE A 121 7.25 -9.75 3.10
CA PHE A 121 8.43 -8.97 2.68
C PHE A 121 9.66 -9.43 3.43
N ASP A 122 10.84 -9.21 2.83
CA ASP A 122 12.13 -9.47 3.47
C ASP A 122 13.11 -8.30 3.37
N GLY A 123 12.64 -7.15 2.91
CA GLY A 123 13.45 -5.93 2.85
C GLY A 123 12.61 -4.72 2.53
N TRP A 124 13.19 -3.53 2.77
CA TRP A 124 12.54 -2.28 2.42
C TRP A 124 13.57 -1.16 2.33
N GLU A 125 13.17 -0.07 1.66
CA GLU A 125 14.01 1.14 1.56
C GLU A 125 13.13 2.37 1.39
N TRP A 126 13.69 3.54 1.65
CA TRP A 126 13.07 4.81 1.31
C TRP A 126 13.40 5.15 -0.13
N VAL A 127 12.39 5.49 -0.93
CA VAL A 127 12.56 5.83 -2.35
C VAL A 127 11.97 7.20 -2.66
N ASN A 128 12.39 7.78 -3.76
CA ASN A 128 11.81 9.03 -4.26
C ASN A 128 10.32 8.82 -4.58
N TYR A 129 9.51 9.87 -4.42
CA TYR A 129 8.07 9.80 -4.47
C TYR A 129 7.52 9.15 -5.74
N TRP A 130 8.09 9.45 -6.89
CA TRP A 130 7.59 8.95 -8.17
C TRP A 130 8.23 7.63 -8.61
N TYR A 131 9.25 7.18 -7.91
CA TYR A 131 9.99 5.96 -8.26
C TYR A 131 9.08 4.71 -8.36
N PRO A 132 8.12 4.48 -7.45
CA PRO A 132 7.29 3.28 -7.46
C PRO A 132 6.50 3.06 -8.75
N ILE A 133 6.09 4.14 -9.44
CA ILE A 133 5.26 4.02 -10.64
C ILE A 133 5.97 3.22 -11.74
N ASN A 134 7.28 3.44 -11.90
CA ASN A 134 8.06 2.78 -12.95
C ASN A 134 8.66 1.44 -12.51
N SER A 135 8.68 1.19 -11.21
CA SER A 135 9.32 -0.01 -10.65
C SER A 135 8.36 -1.12 -10.30
N VAL A 136 7.07 -0.81 -10.12
CA VAL A 136 6.06 -1.81 -9.79
C VAL A 136 5.73 -2.66 -11.03
N VAL A 137 5.21 -3.85 -10.80
CA VAL A 137 4.72 -4.72 -11.88
C VAL A 137 3.73 -3.96 -12.77
N SER A 138 3.82 -4.17 -14.09
CA SER A 138 3.16 -3.31 -15.09
C SER A 138 1.65 -3.17 -14.91
N PHE A 139 0.94 -4.21 -14.51
CA PHE A 139 -0.51 -4.14 -14.38
C PHE A 139 -0.99 -3.31 -13.18
N LYS A 140 -0.08 -2.88 -12.29
CA LYS A 140 -0.40 -1.98 -11.17
C LYS A 140 0.01 -0.53 -11.43
N ARG A 141 0.67 -0.22 -12.54
CA ARG A 141 1.20 1.13 -12.79
C ARG A 141 0.13 2.21 -12.77
N ASN A 142 -1.01 1.96 -13.42
CA ASN A 142 -2.06 2.97 -13.51
C ASN A 142 -2.68 3.29 -12.15
N VAL A 143 -2.94 2.28 -11.33
CA VAL A 143 -3.51 2.52 -10.01
C VAL A 143 -2.50 3.24 -9.11
N TYR A 144 -1.21 2.90 -9.21
CA TYR A 144 -0.13 3.59 -8.50
C TYR A 144 -0.07 5.06 -8.91
N ARG A 145 -0.09 5.32 -10.23
CA ARG A 145 -0.07 6.69 -10.74
C ARG A 145 -1.24 7.50 -10.22
N ASN A 146 -2.44 6.96 -10.28
CA ASN A 146 -3.65 7.67 -9.85
C ASN A 146 -3.60 7.99 -8.37
N ALA A 147 -3.18 7.06 -7.53
CA ALA A 147 -3.06 7.28 -6.09
C ALA A 147 -1.99 8.33 -5.78
N LEU A 148 -0.80 8.22 -6.37
CA LEU A 148 0.28 9.17 -6.10
C LEU A 148 -0.02 10.56 -6.64
N LEU A 149 -0.76 10.68 -7.75
CA LEU A 149 -1.23 11.98 -8.23
C LEU A 149 -2.20 12.63 -7.22
N GLU A 150 -3.07 11.84 -6.63
CA GLU A 150 -4.02 12.36 -5.62
C GLU A 150 -3.28 12.83 -4.37
N PHE A 151 -2.23 12.13 -3.94
CA PHE A 151 -1.46 12.48 -2.74
C PHE A 151 -0.34 13.51 -2.97
N ALA A 152 -0.04 13.85 -4.22
CA ALA A 152 1.10 14.71 -4.55
C ALA A 152 1.10 16.07 -3.85
N PRO A 153 -0.04 16.78 -3.71
CA PRO A 153 -0.03 18.04 -2.97
C PRO A 153 0.38 17.89 -1.50
N ALA A 154 -0.06 16.81 -0.84
CA ALA A 154 0.34 16.55 0.54
C ALA A 154 1.84 16.23 0.64
N ASN A 155 2.37 15.48 -0.32
CA ASN A 155 3.80 15.17 -0.35
C ASN A 155 4.64 16.42 -0.59
N ALA A 156 4.17 17.35 -1.44
CA ALA A 156 4.87 18.60 -1.70
C ALA A 156 5.03 19.42 -0.42
N ARG A 157 4.04 19.40 0.47
CA ARG A 157 4.15 20.08 1.76
C ARG A 157 5.25 19.48 2.62
N PHE A 158 5.43 18.16 2.62
CA PHE A 158 6.53 17.51 3.33
C PHE A 158 7.89 17.87 2.74
N GLU A 159 8.01 17.92 1.42
CA GLU A 159 9.26 18.33 0.75
C GLU A 159 9.64 19.75 1.12
N GLN A 160 8.67 20.68 1.17
CA GLN A 160 8.91 22.08 1.56
C GLN A 160 9.40 22.17 3.00
N GLN A 161 8.82 21.39 3.92
CA GLN A 161 9.25 21.35 5.31
C GLN A 161 10.69 20.84 5.43
N GLY A 162 11.06 19.83 4.63
CA GLY A 162 12.41 19.30 4.60
C GLY A 162 13.46 20.30 4.09
N ARG A 163 13.06 21.21 3.19
CA ARG A 163 13.95 22.25 2.64
C ARG A 163 14.14 23.44 3.59
N GLY A 164 13.25 23.61 4.55
CA GLY A 164 13.30 24.71 5.51
C GLY A 164 14.18 24.45 6.73
N VAL A 165 14.89 23.32 6.72
CA VAL A 165 15.74 22.91 7.87
C VAL A 165 17.19 23.23 7.58
#